data_17eb3b7d5bbf4e6ec53553b91cd9a6d9
#
_entry.id   17eb3b7d5bbf4e6ec53553b91cd9a6d9
#
_cell.length_a   1.000
_cell.length_b   1.000
_cell.length_c   1.000
_cell.angle_alpha   90.00
_cell.angle_beta   90.00
_cell.angle_gamma   90.00
#
_symmetry.space_group_name_H-M   'P 1'
#
loop_
_entity.id
_entity.type
_entity.pdbx_description
1 polymer ?
#
loop_
_entity_poly.entity_id
_entity_poly.type
_entity_poly.pdbx_seq_one_letter_code
_entity_poly.pdbx_strand_id
1 'polypeptide(L)'
;MYPNQTTAAALPRRNALKVIAVCAMSPGLAGSLNAYAQASNPFEKTQSTQLFEQWRAMSRVGYGPTPQLVRALQTASSPKVWTVQQIDLAYAASQVAPLMASDLSSLNAPLPDIFDAAQRERQARAAIKAVTADSAGNTNTNELLNNRNNRRMDFSEPADPLYFNRSMVQKAAAWRLGACSQPNDENPLLARMTEFWFNHLNVYSGKGAVRPFIGHYVVNVARAHALGKFEDLLLASARHPAMLYYLDQFQSVADGSPAGQGRLRGLNENYARELMELHTLGVAGGYSQNDVHETARILTGWTVGPNEANGFRFAQRLHDTGRKVLMGQYYPDGSLNSGEREGEQAIRRLARHPKTAARISLRLAQFFVSDSPAPALVSALAQTFQNSQGDIRVVLRALLESNEFWHPENKLFKTPMDFACSALTTVSSTDKLADSTDRRRLILTENYLSEAGQPLHDWQTPDGYKFDAATWLVPEALTRRADFALAITRQVSDLDFLQPYLSATTRAAIAQEKPALRAGLALASPDFQYK
;
A
#
# COMPACT_ATOMS: atom_id res chain seq x y z
N MET A 1 -37.96 27.37 -3.43
CA MET A 1 -38.64 26.06 -3.36
C MET A 1 -37.85 25.08 -4.20
N TYR A 2 -37.03 24.28 -3.57
CA TYR A 2 -36.33 23.16 -4.23
C TYR A 2 -37.07 21.87 -3.88
N PRO A 3 -37.31 20.96 -4.83
CA PRO A 3 -37.98 19.70 -4.53
C PRO A 3 -37.04 18.69 -3.90
N ASN A 4 -37.53 17.99 -2.89
CA ASN A 4 -36.92 16.92 -2.15
C ASN A 4 -36.40 15.78 -3.04
N GLN A 5 -35.08 15.56 -3.08
CA GLN A 5 -34.41 14.41 -3.71
C GLN A 5 -34.03 13.28 -2.72
N THR A 6 -34.81 13.08 -1.67
CA THR A 6 -34.40 12.17 -0.55
C THR A 6 -35.02 10.77 -0.60
N THR A 7 -35.81 10.39 -1.61
CA THR A 7 -36.52 9.09 -1.57
C THR A 7 -35.95 7.97 -2.45
N ALA A 8 -35.02 8.25 -3.37
CA ALA A 8 -34.51 7.21 -4.30
C ALA A 8 -33.31 6.41 -3.78
N ALA A 9 -32.57 6.91 -2.78
CA ALA A 9 -31.34 6.28 -2.28
C ALA A 9 -31.56 5.26 -1.14
N ALA A 10 -32.71 5.27 -0.48
CA ALA A 10 -32.96 4.44 0.70
C ALA A 10 -33.35 2.99 0.39
N LEU A 11 -33.93 2.71 -0.78
CA LEU A 11 -34.37 1.36 -1.16
C LEU A 11 -33.21 0.37 -1.44
N PRO A 12 -32.15 0.73 -2.18
CA PRO A 12 -31.01 -0.15 -2.42
C PRO A 12 -30.24 -0.50 -1.13
N ARG A 13 -30.07 0.47 -0.23
CA ARG A 13 -29.42 0.28 1.08
C ARG A 13 -30.16 -0.74 1.94
N ARG A 14 -31.49 -0.65 1.99
CA ARG A 14 -32.31 -1.57 2.78
C ARG A 14 -32.21 -3.02 2.30
N ASN A 15 -32.07 -3.24 1.01
CA ASN A 15 -31.93 -4.57 0.42
C ASN A 15 -30.50 -5.13 0.60
N ALA A 16 -29.46 -4.30 0.46
CA ALA A 16 -28.09 -4.68 0.76
C ALA A 16 -27.92 -5.05 2.24
N LEU A 17 -28.51 -4.27 3.15
CA LEU A 17 -28.52 -4.57 4.58
C LEU A 17 -29.33 -5.84 4.91
N LYS A 18 -30.40 -6.14 4.16
CA LYS A 18 -31.14 -7.41 4.31
C LYS A 18 -30.30 -8.63 3.91
N VAL A 19 -29.56 -8.58 2.83
CA VAL A 19 -28.67 -9.69 2.42
C VAL A 19 -27.55 -9.88 3.45
N ILE A 20 -26.97 -8.80 3.97
CA ILE A 20 -26.02 -8.85 5.07
C ILE A 20 -26.69 -9.40 6.34
N ALA A 21 -27.91 -8.96 6.67
CA ALA A 21 -28.65 -9.39 7.86
C ALA A 21 -29.17 -10.85 7.76
N VAL A 22 -29.66 -11.29 6.60
CA VAL A 22 -30.12 -12.68 6.39
C VAL A 22 -28.97 -13.68 6.50
N CYS A 23 -27.77 -13.28 6.09
CA CYS A 23 -26.57 -14.09 6.29
C CYS A 23 -26.03 -14.06 7.74
N ALA A 24 -26.43 -13.08 8.54
CA ALA A 24 -26.04 -12.92 9.96
C ALA A 24 -27.06 -13.51 10.95
N MET A 25 -28.33 -13.77 10.53
CA MET A 25 -29.38 -14.31 11.41
C MET A 25 -29.44 -15.84 11.36
N SER A 26 -28.52 -16.49 12.08
CA SER A 26 -28.82 -17.79 12.72
C SER A 26 -29.27 -17.53 14.16
N PRO A 27 -30.26 -18.29 14.72
CA PRO A 27 -30.90 -17.95 15.99
C PRO A 27 -29.92 -18.15 17.15
N GLY A 28 -29.51 -17.04 17.79
CA GLY A 28 -28.62 -17.03 18.94
C GLY A 28 -28.01 -15.65 19.20
N LEU A 29 -28.85 -14.63 19.37
CA LEU A 29 -28.47 -13.25 19.65
C LEU A 29 -28.03 -13.04 21.10
N ALA A 30 -26.78 -13.39 21.44
CA ALA A 30 -26.08 -12.88 22.62
C ALA A 30 -24.56 -12.97 22.47
N GLY A 31 -23.96 -12.44 21.38
CA GLY A 31 -22.52 -12.48 21.16
C GLY A 31 -22.13 -11.82 19.84
N SER A 32 -22.51 -10.58 19.67
CA SER A 32 -22.78 -9.98 18.37
C SER A 32 -21.57 -9.61 17.48
N LEU A 33 -20.34 -9.63 17.97
CA LEU A 33 -19.14 -9.35 17.14
C LEU A 33 -18.36 -10.65 16.85
N ASN A 34 -18.33 -11.59 17.80
CA ASN A 34 -17.75 -12.92 17.58
C ASN A 34 -18.56 -13.78 16.60
N ALA A 35 -19.87 -13.57 16.50
CA ALA A 35 -20.73 -14.32 15.59
C ALA A 35 -20.46 -14.03 14.10
N TYR A 36 -20.07 -12.79 13.76
CA TYR A 36 -19.69 -12.45 12.38
C TYR A 36 -18.29 -12.98 12.03
N ALA A 37 -17.38 -12.99 12.97
CA ALA A 37 -16.07 -13.63 12.83
C ALA A 37 -16.15 -15.18 12.84
N GLN A 38 -17.19 -15.73 13.46
CA GLN A 38 -17.53 -17.16 13.49
C GLN A 38 -18.61 -17.55 12.49
N ALA A 39 -19.05 -16.63 11.59
CA ALA A 39 -19.87 -17.03 10.46
C ALA A 39 -19.14 -18.18 9.75
N SER A 40 -19.76 -19.35 9.79
CA SER A 40 -19.26 -20.60 9.22
C SER A 40 -18.60 -20.30 7.88
N ASN A 41 -17.35 -20.77 7.71
CA ASN A 41 -16.62 -20.63 6.44
C ASN A 41 -17.56 -21.02 5.29
N PRO A 42 -17.94 -20.10 4.41
CA PRO A 42 -18.86 -20.43 3.33
C PRO A 42 -18.34 -21.55 2.44
N PHE A 43 -17.03 -21.82 2.49
CA PHE A 43 -16.37 -22.88 1.74
C PHE A 43 -16.37 -24.26 2.42
N GLU A 44 -16.69 -24.36 3.72
CA GLU A 44 -16.54 -25.62 4.46
C GLU A 44 -17.61 -26.68 4.19
N LYS A 45 -18.82 -26.30 3.76
CA LYS A 45 -19.94 -27.26 3.69
C LYS A 45 -20.46 -27.58 2.28
N THR A 46 -20.10 -26.81 1.27
CA THR A 46 -20.75 -26.95 -0.06
C THR A 46 -19.84 -26.84 -1.27
N GLN A 47 -18.55 -26.54 -1.09
CA GLN A 47 -17.62 -26.38 -2.22
C GLN A 47 -16.48 -27.39 -2.14
N SER A 48 -16.00 -27.86 -3.31
CA SER A 48 -14.85 -28.76 -3.39
C SER A 48 -13.58 -28.07 -2.87
N THR A 49 -12.67 -28.82 -2.30
CA THR A 49 -11.33 -28.34 -1.89
C THR A 49 -10.66 -27.52 -3.01
N GLN A 50 -10.86 -27.93 -4.25
CA GLN A 50 -10.30 -27.23 -5.42
C GLN A 50 -10.84 -25.81 -5.58
N LEU A 51 -12.14 -25.56 -5.40
CA LEU A 51 -12.72 -24.20 -5.48
C LEU A 51 -12.20 -23.30 -4.35
N PHE A 52 -12.06 -23.88 -3.16
CA PHE A 52 -11.46 -23.16 -2.04
C PHE A 52 -10.01 -22.76 -2.32
N GLU A 53 -9.20 -23.69 -2.83
CA GLU A 53 -7.81 -23.40 -3.18
C GLU A 53 -7.69 -22.37 -4.32
N GLN A 54 -8.59 -22.43 -5.33
CA GLN A 54 -8.66 -21.44 -6.41
C GLN A 54 -9.00 -20.04 -5.86
N TRP A 55 -10.03 -19.95 -5.00
CA TRP A 55 -10.41 -18.68 -4.37
C TRP A 55 -9.24 -18.09 -3.60
N ARG A 56 -8.58 -18.90 -2.78
CA ARG A 56 -7.45 -18.48 -1.96
C ARG A 56 -6.27 -18.00 -2.82
N ALA A 57 -5.93 -18.74 -3.85
CA ALA A 57 -4.89 -18.34 -4.79
C ALA A 57 -5.20 -16.96 -5.41
N MET A 58 -6.39 -16.78 -5.98
CA MET A 58 -6.78 -15.53 -6.62
C MET A 58 -6.88 -14.35 -5.66
N SER A 59 -7.36 -14.59 -4.43
CA SER A 59 -7.65 -13.51 -3.47
C SER A 59 -6.46 -13.10 -2.62
N ARG A 60 -5.48 -13.99 -2.41
CA ARG A 60 -4.28 -13.71 -1.58
C ARG A 60 -3.05 -13.39 -2.40
N VAL A 61 -2.86 -14.05 -3.53
CA VAL A 61 -1.75 -13.78 -4.46
C VAL A 61 -2.08 -12.61 -5.40
N GLY A 62 -3.38 -12.40 -5.68
CA GLY A 62 -3.93 -11.23 -6.34
C GLY A 62 -4.95 -10.50 -5.46
N TYR A 63 -5.90 -9.86 -6.11
CA TYR A 63 -6.98 -9.14 -5.42
C TYR A 63 -8.36 -9.81 -5.57
N GLY A 64 -8.46 -10.88 -6.33
CA GLY A 64 -9.69 -11.63 -6.46
C GLY A 64 -9.86 -12.28 -7.83
N PRO A 65 -10.99 -12.97 -8.04
CA PRO A 65 -11.24 -13.65 -9.29
C PRO A 65 -11.52 -12.68 -10.44
N THR A 66 -10.96 -13.04 -11.59
CA THR A 66 -11.34 -12.51 -12.91
C THR A 66 -11.62 -13.69 -13.83
N PRO A 67 -12.38 -13.52 -14.91
CA PRO A 67 -12.60 -14.59 -15.88
C PRO A 67 -11.30 -15.21 -16.41
N GLN A 68 -10.24 -14.41 -16.54
CA GLN A 68 -8.93 -14.88 -16.99
C GLN A 68 -8.21 -15.71 -15.93
N LEU A 69 -8.17 -15.24 -14.68
CA LEU A 69 -7.53 -15.98 -13.57
C LEU A 69 -8.26 -17.29 -13.29
N VAL A 70 -9.61 -17.27 -13.36
CA VAL A 70 -10.42 -18.49 -13.24
C VAL A 70 -10.02 -19.51 -14.31
N ARG A 71 -9.94 -19.11 -15.59
CA ARG A 71 -9.49 -19.99 -16.69
C ARG A 71 -8.04 -20.46 -16.48
N ALA A 72 -7.13 -19.58 -16.11
CA ALA A 72 -5.74 -19.93 -15.85
C ALA A 72 -5.60 -21.00 -14.75
N LEU A 73 -6.37 -20.88 -13.66
CA LEU A 73 -6.38 -21.86 -12.59
C LEU A 73 -7.07 -23.18 -12.96
N GLN A 74 -8.07 -23.16 -13.86
CA GLN A 74 -8.69 -24.36 -14.39
C GLN A 74 -7.74 -25.18 -15.29
N THR A 75 -6.83 -24.51 -15.98
CA THR A 75 -5.84 -25.16 -16.87
C THR A 75 -4.54 -25.52 -16.16
N ALA A 76 -4.29 -24.98 -14.97
CA ALA A 76 -3.10 -25.28 -14.17
C ALA A 76 -3.16 -26.72 -13.60
N SER A 77 -2.00 -27.32 -13.39
CA SER A 77 -1.89 -28.66 -12.77
C SER A 77 -2.48 -28.68 -11.34
N SER A 78 -2.33 -27.61 -10.60
CA SER A 78 -3.03 -27.36 -9.34
C SER A 78 -2.97 -25.87 -8.97
N PRO A 79 -3.92 -25.37 -8.14
CA PRO A 79 -3.88 -23.99 -7.62
C PRO A 79 -2.57 -23.70 -6.85
N LYS A 80 -2.01 -24.68 -6.14
CA LYS A 80 -0.76 -24.55 -5.38
C LYS A 80 0.43 -24.30 -6.31
N VAL A 81 0.58 -25.09 -7.36
CA VAL A 81 1.64 -24.94 -8.35
C VAL A 81 1.53 -23.59 -9.05
N TRP A 82 0.33 -23.22 -9.48
CA TRP A 82 0.09 -21.92 -10.10
C TRP A 82 0.50 -20.76 -9.18
N THR A 83 0.13 -20.84 -7.90
CA THR A 83 0.44 -19.82 -6.88
C THR A 83 1.94 -19.60 -6.73
N VAL A 84 2.72 -20.69 -6.66
CA VAL A 84 4.18 -20.61 -6.52
C VAL A 84 4.84 -20.06 -7.79
N GLN A 85 4.34 -20.40 -8.97
CA GLN A 85 4.83 -19.86 -10.24
C GLN A 85 4.67 -18.33 -10.35
N GLN A 86 3.65 -17.75 -9.67
CA GLN A 86 3.47 -16.30 -9.67
C GLN A 86 4.69 -15.55 -9.08
N ILE A 87 5.50 -16.18 -8.22
CA ILE A 87 6.69 -15.55 -7.63
C ILE A 87 7.71 -15.20 -8.72
N ASP A 88 8.00 -16.14 -9.60
CA ASP A 88 9.01 -15.93 -10.66
C ASP A 88 8.50 -14.95 -11.73
N LEU A 89 7.20 -15.01 -12.06
CA LEU A 89 6.55 -14.06 -12.97
C LEU A 89 6.55 -12.64 -12.38
N ALA A 90 6.21 -12.50 -11.12
CA ALA A 90 6.21 -11.21 -10.42
C ALA A 90 7.64 -10.64 -10.29
N TYR A 91 8.63 -11.49 -10.02
CA TYR A 91 10.03 -11.05 -10.00
C TYR A 91 10.48 -10.55 -11.37
N ALA A 92 10.21 -11.30 -12.44
CA ALA A 92 10.55 -10.86 -13.79
C ALA A 92 9.87 -9.52 -14.14
N ALA A 93 8.59 -9.33 -13.77
CA ALA A 93 7.87 -8.08 -13.96
C ALA A 93 8.47 -6.93 -13.13
N SER A 94 8.99 -7.19 -11.93
CA SER A 94 9.62 -6.16 -11.10
C SER A 94 10.92 -5.59 -11.68
N GLN A 95 11.60 -6.36 -12.54
CA GLN A 95 12.88 -5.98 -13.16
C GLN A 95 12.73 -5.08 -14.39
N VAL A 96 11.50 -4.85 -14.84
CA VAL A 96 11.20 -3.98 -15.97
C VAL A 96 10.32 -2.81 -15.51
N ALA A 97 10.41 -1.68 -16.23
CA ALA A 97 9.54 -0.55 -15.98
C ALA A 97 8.06 -0.97 -16.17
N PRO A 98 7.14 -0.53 -15.29
CA PRO A 98 5.73 -0.85 -15.45
C PRO A 98 5.14 -0.22 -16.71
N LEU A 99 4.14 -0.87 -17.27
CA LEU A 99 3.29 -0.23 -18.27
C LEU A 99 2.53 0.92 -17.62
N MET A 100 2.62 2.10 -18.22
CA MET A 100 1.94 3.30 -17.73
C MET A 100 1.19 3.97 -18.87
N ALA A 101 -0.03 4.42 -18.59
CA ALA A 101 -0.72 5.35 -19.46
C ALA A 101 0.10 6.65 -19.58
N SER A 102 0.00 7.32 -20.72
CA SER A 102 0.82 8.51 -21.01
C SER A 102 0.68 9.64 -19.99
N ASP A 103 -0.51 9.82 -19.45
CA ASP A 103 -0.82 10.80 -18.40
C ASP A 103 -0.18 10.47 -17.04
N LEU A 104 0.19 9.20 -16.79
CA LEU A 104 0.87 8.74 -15.58
C LEU A 104 2.41 8.71 -15.72
N SER A 105 2.96 8.88 -16.92
CA SER A 105 4.40 8.72 -17.21
C SER A 105 5.31 9.58 -16.34
N SER A 106 4.83 10.74 -15.89
CA SER A 106 5.57 11.65 -14.98
C SER A 106 5.92 11.00 -13.62
N LEU A 107 5.24 9.93 -13.21
CA LEU A 107 5.56 9.18 -11.99
C LEU A 107 6.92 8.50 -12.05
N ASN A 108 7.37 8.16 -13.26
CA ASN A 108 8.66 7.50 -13.51
C ASN A 108 9.67 8.42 -14.23
N ALA A 109 9.44 9.75 -14.18
CA ALA A 109 10.38 10.72 -14.70
C ALA A 109 11.69 10.69 -13.91
N PRO A 110 12.84 11.10 -14.50
CA PRO A 110 14.09 11.27 -13.77
C PRO A 110 13.91 12.16 -12.54
N LEU A 111 14.51 11.79 -11.43
CA LEU A 111 14.37 12.56 -10.17
C LEU A 111 14.79 14.04 -10.31
N PRO A 112 15.86 14.41 -11.05
CA PRO A 112 16.16 15.82 -11.30
C PRO A 112 14.98 16.60 -11.93
N ASP A 113 14.27 16.01 -12.89
CA ASP A 113 13.12 16.65 -13.54
C ASP A 113 11.95 16.86 -12.55
N ILE A 114 11.75 15.88 -11.64
CA ILE A 114 10.75 15.98 -10.57
C ILE A 114 11.13 17.11 -9.59
N PHE A 115 12.39 17.20 -9.20
CA PHE A 115 12.89 18.30 -8.36
C PHE A 115 12.67 19.66 -9.00
N ASP A 116 13.01 19.79 -10.30
CA ASP A 116 12.84 21.04 -11.05
C ASP A 116 11.37 21.44 -11.17
N ALA A 117 10.48 20.49 -11.47
CA ALA A 117 9.05 20.75 -11.54
C ALA A 117 8.48 21.19 -10.18
N ALA A 118 8.87 20.53 -9.10
CA ALA A 118 8.47 20.91 -7.75
C ALA A 118 9.03 22.28 -7.34
N GLN A 119 10.23 22.64 -7.79
CA GLN A 119 10.82 23.96 -7.56
C GLN A 119 10.08 25.04 -8.34
N ARG A 120 9.73 24.80 -9.61
CA ARG A 120 8.91 25.72 -10.41
C ARG A 120 7.55 26.00 -9.76
N GLU A 121 6.87 24.99 -9.22
CA GLU A 121 5.62 25.21 -8.46
C GLU A 121 5.86 26.11 -7.25
N ARG A 122 6.91 25.86 -6.46
CA ARG A 122 7.22 26.69 -5.28
C ARG A 122 7.46 28.14 -5.66
N GLN A 123 8.22 28.38 -6.73
CA GLN A 123 8.52 29.73 -7.23
C GLN A 123 7.25 30.42 -7.72
N ALA A 124 6.42 29.76 -8.51
CA ALA A 124 5.15 30.28 -9.01
C ALA A 124 4.18 30.65 -7.87
N ARG A 125 4.05 29.79 -6.86
CA ARG A 125 3.24 30.06 -5.65
C ARG A 125 3.80 31.23 -4.84
N ALA A 126 5.11 31.37 -4.72
CA ALA A 126 5.74 32.46 -4.02
C ALA A 126 5.52 33.81 -4.76
N ALA A 127 5.62 33.82 -6.09
CA ALA A 127 5.34 34.97 -6.90
C ALA A 127 3.89 35.48 -6.76
N ILE A 128 2.91 34.55 -6.80
CA ILE A 128 1.50 34.88 -6.58
C ILE A 128 1.30 35.49 -5.18
N LYS A 129 1.91 34.86 -4.15
CA LYS A 129 1.80 35.35 -2.78
C LYS A 129 2.40 36.76 -2.62
N ALA A 130 3.51 37.09 -3.29
CA ALA A 130 4.12 38.41 -3.28
C ALA A 130 3.18 39.45 -3.91
N VAL A 131 2.63 39.18 -5.09
CA VAL A 131 1.66 40.06 -5.77
C VAL A 131 0.40 40.32 -4.94
N THR A 132 -0.09 39.28 -4.24
CA THR A 132 -1.29 39.40 -3.39
C THR A 132 -1.00 40.15 -2.07
N ALA A 133 0.22 40.11 -1.56
CA ALA A 133 0.62 40.86 -0.37
C ALA A 133 0.69 42.37 -0.65
N ASP A 134 1.14 42.73 -1.85
CA ASP A 134 1.20 44.16 -2.29
C ASP A 134 -0.19 44.71 -2.63
N SER A 135 -1.18 43.84 -2.91
CA SER A 135 -2.55 44.22 -3.23
C SER A 135 -3.45 44.10 -1.98
N ALA A 136 -3.03 44.70 -0.85
CA ALA A 136 -3.78 44.66 0.41
C ALA A 136 -5.21 45.21 0.24
N GLY A 137 -6.17 44.39 -0.10
CA GLY A 137 -7.59 44.75 -0.24
C GLY A 137 -8.46 43.75 -1.01
N ASN A 138 -7.94 42.71 -1.66
CA ASN A 138 -8.78 41.84 -2.47
C ASN A 138 -8.79 40.37 -1.96
N THR A 139 -9.86 40.03 -1.22
CA THR A 139 -10.14 38.71 -0.60
C THR A 139 -10.33 37.56 -1.61
N ASN A 140 -10.41 37.85 -2.91
CA ASN A 140 -10.76 36.86 -3.94
C ASN A 140 -9.65 35.84 -4.30
N THR A 141 -8.39 36.11 -3.97
CA THR A 141 -7.27 35.26 -4.43
C THR A 141 -7.12 33.98 -3.59
N ASN A 142 -7.40 34.06 -2.29
CA ASN A 142 -7.42 32.87 -1.42
C ASN A 142 -8.64 31.99 -1.70
N GLU A 143 -9.78 32.58 -2.08
CA GLU A 143 -10.96 31.86 -2.55
C GLU A 143 -10.74 31.16 -3.88
N LEU A 144 -10.03 31.82 -4.82
CA LEU A 144 -9.64 31.21 -6.11
C LEU A 144 -8.68 30.05 -5.93
N LEU A 145 -7.70 30.14 -5.02
CA LEU A 145 -6.78 29.05 -4.68
C LEU A 145 -7.51 27.92 -3.93
N ASN A 146 -8.45 28.24 -3.04
CA ASN A 146 -9.22 27.26 -2.28
C ASN A 146 -10.34 26.62 -3.10
N ASN A 147 -11.05 27.34 -3.95
CA ASN A 147 -12.07 26.79 -4.85
C ASN A 147 -11.46 25.87 -5.93
N ARG A 148 -10.25 26.16 -6.41
CA ARG A 148 -9.51 25.24 -7.27
C ARG A 148 -8.99 24.01 -6.52
N ASN A 149 -8.76 24.10 -5.21
CA ASN A 149 -8.39 22.94 -4.37
C ASN A 149 -9.51 21.89 -4.25
N ASN A 150 -10.79 22.27 -4.46
CA ASN A 150 -11.94 21.40 -4.46
C ASN A 150 -12.34 20.86 -5.85
N ARG A 151 -11.63 21.21 -6.94
CA ARG A 151 -11.88 20.59 -8.23
C ARG A 151 -11.48 19.12 -8.16
N ARG A 152 -12.46 18.25 -8.43
CA ARG A 152 -12.30 16.80 -8.58
C ARG A 152 -11.24 16.50 -9.64
N MET A 153 -10.57 15.36 -9.50
CA MET A 153 -9.55 14.88 -10.43
C MET A 153 -10.01 15.00 -11.89
N ASP A 154 -9.39 15.90 -12.63
CA ASP A 154 -9.45 15.92 -14.08
C ASP A 154 -8.05 15.70 -14.64
N PHE A 155 -7.79 14.48 -15.08
CA PHE A 155 -6.50 14.10 -15.66
C PHE A 155 -6.32 14.60 -17.11
N SER A 156 -7.36 15.20 -17.71
CA SER A 156 -7.38 15.63 -19.11
C SER A 156 -6.82 17.03 -19.33
N GLU A 157 -6.66 17.85 -18.26
CA GLU A 157 -6.06 19.16 -18.40
C GLU A 157 -4.52 19.07 -18.34
N PRO A 158 -3.79 19.87 -19.15
CA PRO A 158 -2.35 20.02 -19.00
C PRO A 158 -2.02 20.35 -17.55
N ALA A 159 -1.00 19.68 -16.99
CA ALA A 159 -0.64 19.86 -15.58
C ALA A 159 -0.32 21.35 -15.33
N ASP A 160 -1.27 22.07 -14.71
CA ASP A 160 -1.04 23.44 -14.26
C ASP A 160 0.20 23.44 -13.35
N PRO A 161 1.27 24.18 -13.69
CA PRO A 161 2.49 24.20 -12.89
C PRO A 161 2.25 24.49 -11.40
N LEU A 162 1.15 25.18 -11.05
CA LEU A 162 0.76 25.48 -9.68
C LEU A 162 0.26 24.28 -8.88
N TYR A 163 -0.01 23.16 -9.54
CA TYR A 163 -0.60 21.94 -8.93
C TYR A 163 0.22 20.68 -9.16
N PHE A 164 1.48 20.81 -9.59
CA PHE A 164 2.35 19.68 -9.86
C PHE A 164 2.40 18.68 -8.68
N ASN A 165 2.70 19.15 -7.47
CA ASN A 165 2.80 18.29 -6.28
C ASN A 165 1.50 17.54 -5.99
N ARG A 166 0.35 18.18 -6.16
CA ARG A 166 -0.96 17.55 -5.97
C ARG A 166 -1.23 16.53 -7.06
N SER A 167 -0.96 16.87 -8.31
CA SER A 167 -1.17 15.97 -9.43
C SER A 167 -0.33 14.68 -9.31
N MET A 168 0.90 14.77 -8.79
CA MET A 168 1.76 13.62 -8.56
C MET A 168 1.16 12.65 -7.52
N VAL A 169 0.55 13.14 -6.44
CA VAL A 169 -0.15 12.29 -5.46
C VAL A 169 -1.36 11.61 -6.08
N GLN A 170 -2.17 12.36 -6.85
CA GLN A 170 -3.35 11.82 -7.53
C GLN A 170 -2.99 10.76 -8.57
N LYS A 171 -1.97 11.03 -9.38
CA LYS A 171 -1.43 10.07 -10.35
C LYS A 171 -0.90 8.80 -9.67
N ALA A 172 -0.18 8.95 -8.54
CA ALA A 172 0.29 7.82 -7.75
C ALA A 172 -0.86 6.95 -7.23
N ALA A 173 -1.94 7.57 -6.75
CA ALA A 173 -3.16 6.86 -6.33
C ALA A 173 -3.83 6.13 -7.51
N ALA A 174 -3.99 6.81 -8.65
CA ALA A 174 -4.57 6.22 -9.85
C ALA A 174 -3.74 5.03 -10.36
N TRP A 175 -2.40 5.16 -10.37
CA TRP A 175 -1.52 4.06 -10.76
C TRP A 175 -1.65 2.85 -9.83
N ARG A 176 -1.66 3.05 -8.51
CA ARG A 176 -1.83 1.96 -7.53
C ARG A 176 -3.15 1.22 -7.72
N LEU A 177 -4.25 1.97 -7.93
CA LEU A 177 -5.56 1.39 -8.19
C LEU A 177 -5.63 0.68 -9.55
N GLY A 178 -4.97 1.22 -10.57
CA GLY A 178 -4.80 0.54 -11.86
C GLY A 178 -4.01 -0.76 -11.73
N ALA A 179 -2.87 -0.72 -11.05
CA ALA A 179 -2.00 -1.88 -10.84
C ALA A 179 -2.70 -3.02 -10.09
N CYS A 180 -3.56 -2.72 -9.12
CA CYS A 180 -4.30 -3.75 -8.40
C CYS A 180 -5.53 -4.29 -9.16
N SER A 181 -6.05 -3.57 -10.15
CA SER A 181 -7.31 -3.91 -10.83
C SER A 181 -7.14 -4.45 -12.25
N GLN A 182 -5.98 -4.28 -12.85
CA GLN A 182 -5.70 -4.66 -14.24
C GLN A 182 -4.58 -5.72 -14.30
N PRO A 183 -4.92 -7.01 -14.12
CA PRO A 183 -3.93 -8.09 -14.05
C PRO A 183 -3.20 -8.37 -15.37
N ASN A 184 -3.60 -7.71 -16.47
CA ASN A 184 -2.90 -7.75 -17.76
C ASN A 184 -1.76 -6.73 -17.82
N ASP A 185 -1.87 -5.63 -17.10
CA ASP A 185 -0.91 -4.52 -17.13
C ASP A 185 0.11 -4.65 -16.00
N GLU A 186 -0.29 -5.21 -14.85
CA GLU A 186 0.59 -5.48 -13.74
C GLU A 186 0.38 -6.90 -13.19
N ASN A 187 1.47 -7.60 -12.87
CA ASN A 187 1.37 -8.92 -12.25
C ASN A 187 0.67 -8.81 -10.88
N PRO A 188 -0.38 -9.61 -10.60
CA PRO A 188 -1.16 -9.49 -9.37
C PRO A 188 -0.34 -9.65 -8.09
N LEU A 189 0.62 -10.61 -8.05
CA LEU A 189 1.48 -10.78 -6.88
C LEU A 189 2.44 -9.61 -6.71
N LEU A 190 2.96 -9.05 -7.80
CA LEU A 190 3.81 -7.87 -7.74
C LEU A 190 3.02 -6.66 -7.20
N ALA A 191 1.79 -6.44 -7.66
CA ALA A 191 0.92 -5.40 -7.13
C ALA A 191 0.67 -5.59 -5.62
N ARG A 192 0.40 -6.83 -5.16
CA ARG A 192 0.25 -7.17 -3.74
C ARG A 192 1.51 -6.86 -2.92
N MET A 193 2.67 -7.27 -3.42
CA MET A 193 3.95 -7.04 -2.75
C MET A 193 4.34 -5.56 -2.74
N THR A 194 4.01 -4.81 -3.80
CA THR A 194 4.18 -3.36 -3.84
C THR A 194 3.39 -2.68 -2.71
N GLU A 195 2.13 -3.06 -2.52
CA GLU A 195 1.29 -2.54 -1.44
C GLU A 195 1.82 -2.93 -0.07
N PHE A 196 2.28 -4.17 0.11
CA PHE A 196 2.90 -4.62 1.35
C PHE A 196 4.12 -3.77 1.73
N TRP A 197 5.04 -3.56 0.78
CA TRP A 197 6.27 -2.80 1.03
C TRP A 197 6.03 -1.31 1.15
N PHE A 198 5.12 -0.73 0.36
CA PHE A 198 4.74 0.66 0.53
C PHE A 198 4.14 0.90 1.92
N ASN A 199 3.32 -0.03 2.41
CA ASN A 199 2.76 0.06 3.76
C ASN A 199 3.81 -0.15 4.87
N HIS A 200 4.81 -1.02 4.64
CA HIS A 200 5.89 -1.28 5.59
C HIS A 200 6.89 -0.12 5.69
N LEU A 201 7.16 0.54 4.57
CA LEU A 201 8.08 1.67 4.43
C LEU A 201 7.28 2.93 4.05
N ASN A 202 6.21 3.19 4.81
CA ASN A 202 5.25 4.25 4.53
C ASN A 202 5.89 5.64 4.44
N VAL A 203 5.38 6.46 3.52
CA VAL A 203 5.67 7.89 3.41
C VAL A 203 4.36 8.69 3.30
N TYR A 204 4.28 9.82 3.98
CA TYR A 204 3.06 10.61 4.16
C TYR A 204 2.98 11.84 3.26
N SER A 205 1.92 11.96 2.45
CA SER A 205 1.71 13.07 1.51
C SER A 205 1.44 14.42 2.20
N GLY A 206 0.93 14.41 3.43
CA GLY A 206 0.71 15.62 4.21
C GLY A 206 2.00 16.38 4.54
N LYS A 207 3.15 15.70 4.54
CA LYS A 207 4.45 16.35 4.58
C LYS A 207 4.82 16.85 3.18
N GLY A 208 4.46 18.09 2.88
CA GLY A 208 4.37 18.67 1.53
C GLY A 208 5.56 18.44 0.59
N ALA A 209 6.80 18.35 1.13
CA ALA A 209 8.01 18.08 0.34
C ALA A 209 8.07 16.63 -0.19
N VAL A 210 7.28 15.71 0.35
CA VAL A 210 7.20 14.31 -0.07
C VAL A 210 6.36 14.14 -1.34
N ARG A 211 5.33 14.98 -1.51
CA ARG A 211 4.31 14.85 -2.56
C ARG A 211 4.83 14.57 -3.96
N PRO A 212 5.81 15.34 -4.50
CA PRO A 212 6.27 15.13 -5.86
C PRO A 212 6.93 13.77 -6.09
N PHE A 213 7.45 13.14 -5.03
CA PHE A 213 8.27 11.92 -5.09
C PHE A 213 7.49 10.64 -4.78
N ILE A 214 6.24 10.72 -4.31
CA ILE A 214 5.48 9.54 -3.84
C ILE A 214 5.32 8.49 -4.95
N GLY A 215 4.92 8.91 -6.16
CA GLY A 215 4.74 7.98 -7.28
C GLY A 215 6.03 7.31 -7.69
N HIS A 216 7.12 8.09 -7.80
CA HIS A 216 8.45 7.56 -8.10
C HIS A 216 8.90 6.55 -7.01
N TYR A 217 8.63 6.83 -5.74
CA TYR A 217 8.93 5.94 -4.62
C TYR A 217 8.16 4.61 -4.71
N VAL A 218 6.85 4.66 -5.02
CA VAL A 218 6.03 3.45 -5.21
C VAL A 218 6.60 2.58 -6.33
N VAL A 219 6.95 3.19 -7.47
CA VAL A 219 7.42 2.48 -8.67
C VAL A 219 8.85 1.98 -8.52
N ASN A 220 9.77 2.85 -8.11
CA ASN A 220 11.20 2.56 -8.17
C ASN A 220 11.79 2.03 -6.84
N VAL A 221 11.03 2.09 -5.75
CA VAL A 221 11.43 1.48 -4.47
C VAL A 221 10.54 0.30 -4.15
N ALA A 222 9.26 0.54 -3.82
CA ALA A 222 8.38 -0.51 -3.34
C ALA A 222 8.16 -1.62 -4.40
N ARG A 223 7.90 -1.25 -5.66
CA ARG A 223 7.67 -2.20 -6.76
C ARG A 223 8.97 -2.85 -7.27
N ALA A 224 9.95 -2.04 -7.61
CA ALA A 224 11.17 -2.54 -8.25
C ALA A 224 11.96 -3.52 -7.36
N HIS A 225 11.91 -3.33 -6.04
CA HIS A 225 12.60 -4.18 -5.07
C HIS A 225 11.66 -5.17 -4.35
N ALA A 226 10.39 -5.28 -4.76
CA ALA A 226 9.36 -6.03 -4.04
C ALA A 226 9.71 -7.48 -3.77
N LEU A 227 10.47 -8.11 -4.66
CA LEU A 227 10.80 -9.54 -4.66
C LEU A 227 12.31 -9.78 -4.67
N GLY A 228 13.11 -8.73 -4.46
CA GLY A 228 14.57 -8.81 -4.34
C GLY A 228 15.03 -9.17 -2.93
N LYS A 229 16.25 -8.73 -2.59
CA LYS A 229 16.75 -8.80 -1.22
C LYS A 229 16.21 -7.66 -0.39
N PHE A 230 15.79 -7.95 0.84
CA PHE A 230 15.26 -6.93 1.75
C PHE A 230 16.24 -5.79 2.03
N GLU A 231 17.53 -6.09 2.12
CA GLU A 231 18.55 -5.06 2.32
C GLU A 231 18.65 -4.05 1.18
N ASP A 232 18.42 -4.48 -0.07
CA ASP A 232 18.45 -3.59 -1.24
C ASP A 232 17.19 -2.72 -1.28
N LEU A 233 16.02 -3.28 -0.95
CA LEU A 233 14.79 -2.50 -0.77
C LEU A 233 14.95 -1.44 0.32
N LEU A 234 15.48 -1.82 1.49
CA LEU A 234 15.68 -0.92 2.62
C LEU A 234 16.65 0.21 2.28
N LEU A 235 17.75 -0.11 1.59
CA LEU A 235 18.74 0.88 1.17
C LEU A 235 18.17 1.81 0.09
N ALA A 236 17.43 1.29 -0.88
CA ALA A 236 16.74 2.08 -1.89
C ALA A 236 15.75 3.07 -1.24
N SER A 237 14.98 2.60 -0.24
CA SER A 237 14.07 3.45 0.55
C SER A 237 14.83 4.54 1.30
N ALA A 238 15.91 4.18 2.02
CA ALA A 238 16.70 5.09 2.84
C ALA A 238 17.34 6.24 2.05
N ARG A 239 17.67 6.00 0.79
CA ARG A 239 18.26 7.00 -0.12
C ARG A 239 17.24 7.80 -0.90
N HIS A 240 15.99 7.36 -0.94
CA HIS A 240 15.00 8.02 -1.80
C HIS A 240 14.53 9.37 -1.21
N PRO A 241 14.39 10.42 -2.03
CA PRO A 241 13.97 11.76 -1.57
C PRO A 241 12.68 11.75 -0.75
N ALA A 242 11.69 10.91 -1.09
CA ALA A 242 10.44 10.80 -0.34
C ALA A 242 10.70 10.43 1.14
N MET A 243 11.54 9.42 1.43
CA MET A 243 11.86 8.99 2.78
C MET A 243 12.76 10.00 3.51
N LEU A 244 13.76 10.55 2.81
CA LEU A 244 14.65 11.56 3.36
C LEU A 244 13.89 12.82 3.81
N TYR A 245 12.88 13.25 3.04
CA TYR A 245 12.00 14.36 3.42
C TYR A 245 10.99 13.96 4.49
N TYR A 246 10.42 12.76 4.41
CA TYR A 246 9.38 12.32 5.33
C TYR A 246 9.85 12.29 6.78
N LEU A 247 11.00 11.71 7.03
CA LEU A 247 11.58 11.58 8.37
C LEU A 247 12.65 12.64 8.69
N ASP A 248 12.73 13.71 7.89
CA ASP A 248 13.66 14.86 8.06
C ASP A 248 15.14 14.51 8.03
N GLN A 249 15.49 13.35 7.51
CA GLN A 249 16.89 12.89 7.43
C GLN A 249 17.77 13.85 6.62
N PHE A 250 17.21 14.49 5.59
CA PHE A 250 17.93 15.45 4.75
C PHE A 250 18.54 16.63 5.52
N GLN A 251 18.11 16.87 6.75
CA GLN A 251 18.59 17.95 7.64
C GLN A 251 19.57 17.47 8.71
N SER A 252 19.87 16.16 8.77
CA SER A 252 20.72 15.57 9.80
C SER A 252 22.19 15.94 9.59
N VAL A 253 22.79 16.55 10.61
CA VAL A 253 24.20 16.98 10.61
C VAL A 253 24.87 16.58 11.92
N ALA A 254 26.20 16.42 11.88
CA ALA A 254 26.99 16.12 13.07
C ALA A 254 26.83 17.22 14.13
N ASP A 255 26.78 16.83 15.39
CA ASP A 255 26.74 17.74 16.52
C ASP A 255 27.99 18.65 16.51
N GLY A 256 27.75 19.94 16.80
CA GLY A 256 28.82 20.95 16.79
C GLY A 256 29.29 21.36 15.38
N SER A 257 28.66 20.82 14.30
CA SER A 257 29.00 21.25 12.93
C SER A 257 28.66 22.71 12.72
N PRO A 258 29.56 23.54 12.11
CA PRO A 258 29.26 24.89 11.71
C PRO A 258 28.03 24.99 10.78
N ALA A 259 27.73 23.93 10.02
CA ALA A 259 26.56 23.84 9.17
C ALA A 259 25.23 23.63 9.98
N GLY A 260 25.28 23.30 11.25
CA GLY A 260 24.13 23.23 12.17
C GLY A 260 23.62 24.61 12.60
N GLN A 261 24.30 25.70 12.24
CA GLN A 261 23.81 27.05 12.47
C GLN A 261 22.79 27.42 11.37
N GLY A 262 21.56 27.74 11.78
CA GLY A 262 20.47 28.09 10.87
C GLY A 262 19.38 27.03 10.77
N ARG A 263 19.00 26.63 9.54
CA ARG A 263 17.92 25.63 9.31
C ARG A 263 18.33 24.19 9.54
N LEU A 264 19.62 23.88 9.54
CA LEU A 264 20.17 22.54 9.82
C LEU A 264 20.34 22.44 11.34
N ARG A 265 19.59 21.55 11.97
CA ARG A 265 19.33 21.57 13.42
C ARG A 265 20.10 20.52 14.25
N GLY A 266 21.20 19.96 13.72
CA GLY A 266 21.94 18.93 14.44
C GLY A 266 21.43 17.51 14.12
N LEU A 267 21.62 16.60 15.06
CA LEU A 267 21.38 15.18 14.86
C LEU A 267 19.90 14.83 14.71
N ASN A 268 19.54 14.05 13.71
CA ASN A 268 18.17 13.54 13.53
C ASN A 268 18.02 12.12 14.05
N GLU A 269 17.54 11.98 15.28
CA GLU A 269 17.22 10.66 15.87
C GLU A 269 15.90 10.06 15.36
N ASN A 270 15.01 10.87 14.77
CA ASN A 270 13.70 10.39 14.32
C ASN A 270 13.85 9.29 13.26
N TYR A 271 14.61 9.59 12.19
CA TYR A 271 14.85 8.59 11.15
C TYR A 271 15.58 7.35 11.67
N ALA A 272 16.60 7.55 12.51
CA ALA A 272 17.34 6.43 13.11
C ALA A 272 16.43 5.53 13.95
N ARG A 273 15.53 6.10 14.72
CA ARG A 273 14.54 5.38 15.52
C ARG A 273 13.59 4.58 14.64
N GLU A 274 12.99 5.21 13.63
CA GLU A 274 12.05 4.55 12.73
C GLU A 274 12.72 3.44 11.92
N LEU A 275 13.97 3.65 11.48
CA LEU A 275 14.76 2.64 10.80
C LEU A 275 14.95 1.39 11.67
N MET A 276 15.26 1.56 12.95
CA MET A 276 15.47 0.45 13.87
C MET A 276 14.15 -0.15 14.34
N GLU A 277 13.19 0.67 14.70
CA GLU A 277 11.95 0.25 15.35
C GLU A 277 10.90 -0.28 14.36
N LEU A 278 10.65 0.46 13.28
CA LEU A 278 9.55 0.13 12.36
C LEU A 278 10.03 -0.59 11.11
N HIS A 279 11.16 -0.17 10.53
CA HIS A 279 11.62 -0.73 9.28
C HIS A 279 12.41 -2.04 9.45
N THR A 280 13.06 -2.27 10.64
CA THR A 280 13.93 -3.43 10.85
C THR A 280 13.61 -4.21 12.12
N LEU A 281 14.27 -3.92 13.24
CA LEU A 281 14.33 -4.77 14.46
C LEU A 281 12.99 -4.94 15.18
N GLY A 282 12.15 -3.93 15.12
CA GLY A 282 10.93 -3.84 15.93
C GLY A 282 11.17 -3.24 17.31
N VAL A 283 10.09 -2.80 18.00
CA VAL A 283 10.13 -2.21 19.35
C VAL A 283 10.88 -3.09 20.34
N ALA A 284 10.69 -4.41 20.26
CA ALA A 284 11.36 -5.39 21.10
C ALA A 284 12.71 -5.89 20.51
N GLY A 285 13.36 -5.08 19.67
CA GLY A 285 14.56 -5.45 18.89
C GLY A 285 15.83 -5.65 19.71
N GLY A 286 15.85 -5.21 20.97
CA GLY A 286 17.01 -5.34 21.86
C GLY A 286 18.08 -4.25 21.69
N TYR A 287 17.74 -3.16 21.00
CA TYR A 287 18.58 -1.96 20.89
C TYR A 287 18.32 -1.00 22.05
N SER A 288 19.29 -0.17 22.37
CA SER A 288 19.22 0.88 23.38
C SER A 288 18.96 2.26 22.76
N GLN A 289 18.62 3.26 23.59
CA GLN A 289 18.56 4.65 23.15
C GLN A 289 19.93 5.12 22.60
N ASN A 290 21.04 4.62 23.15
CA ASN A 290 22.37 4.92 22.62
C ASN A 290 22.56 4.36 21.21
N ASP A 291 22.03 3.18 20.90
CA ASP A 291 22.09 2.63 19.53
C ASP A 291 21.32 3.52 18.52
N VAL A 292 20.18 4.10 18.93
CA VAL A 292 19.44 5.08 18.12
C VAL A 292 20.31 6.32 17.87
N HIS A 293 20.94 6.85 18.91
CA HIS A 293 21.84 8.00 18.80
C HIS A 293 23.02 7.72 17.88
N GLU A 294 23.69 6.57 18.05
CA GLU A 294 24.81 6.15 17.21
C GLU A 294 24.39 5.92 15.76
N THR A 295 23.20 5.36 15.52
CA THR A 295 22.63 5.22 14.18
C THR A 295 22.40 6.59 13.54
N ALA A 296 21.87 7.54 14.29
CA ALA A 296 21.69 8.92 13.81
C ALA A 296 23.03 9.57 13.43
N ARG A 297 24.08 9.38 14.25
CA ARG A 297 25.46 9.85 13.95
C ARG A 297 26.02 9.21 12.67
N ILE A 298 25.82 7.88 12.48
CA ILE A 298 26.21 7.15 11.27
C ILE A 298 25.55 7.73 10.01
N LEU A 299 24.30 8.12 10.10
CA LEU A 299 23.51 8.61 8.96
C LEU A 299 23.63 10.13 8.73
N THR A 300 24.40 10.87 9.54
CA THR A 300 24.65 12.29 9.28
C THR A 300 25.25 12.52 7.89
N GLY A 301 24.83 13.58 7.22
CA GLY A 301 25.26 13.90 5.87
C GLY A 301 24.53 13.17 4.74
N TRP A 302 23.64 12.20 5.05
CA TRP A 302 22.72 11.61 4.07
C TRP A 302 21.61 12.61 3.77
N THR A 303 21.60 13.13 2.56
CA THR A 303 20.70 14.23 2.17
C THR A 303 20.19 14.07 0.75
N VAL A 304 19.25 14.92 0.35
CA VAL A 304 18.74 14.96 -1.02
C VAL A 304 19.74 15.59 -1.98
N GLY A 305 19.82 15.06 -3.18
CA GLY A 305 20.66 15.52 -4.29
C GLY A 305 19.81 15.85 -5.51
N PRO A 306 19.30 17.09 -5.64
CA PRO A 306 18.40 17.45 -6.75
C PRO A 306 18.98 17.21 -8.14
N ASN A 307 20.33 17.28 -8.29
CA ASN A 307 21.02 17.08 -9.56
C ASN A 307 21.54 15.63 -9.73
N GLU A 308 21.35 14.78 -8.72
CA GLU A 308 21.80 13.40 -8.76
C GLU A 308 20.72 12.50 -9.36
N ALA A 309 21.12 11.57 -10.22
CA ALA A 309 20.17 10.69 -10.93
C ALA A 309 19.26 9.89 -9.98
N ASN A 310 19.78 9.49 -8.82
CA ASN A 310 19.03 8.77 -7.77
C ASN A 310 18.43 9.71 -6.71
N GLY A 311 18.55 11.03 -6.86
CA GLY A 311 18.03 12.04 -5.94
C GLY A 311 18.71 12.07 -4.55
N PHE A 312 19.79 11.32 -4.36
CA PHE A 312 20.54 11.20 -3.11
C PHE A 312 21.93 11.84 -3.24
N ARG A 313 22.37 12.47 -2.16
CA ARG A 313 23.75 12.97 -2.04
C ARG A 313 24.27 12.70 -0.64
N PHE A 314 25.51 12.23 -0.56
CA PHE A 314 26.26 12.24 0.69
C PHE A 314 27.06 13.55 0.82
N ALA A 315 26.82 14.31 1.88
CA ALA A 315 27.48 15.57 2.17
C ALA A 315 28.54 15.36 3.27
N GLN A 316 29.77 15.04 2.87
CA GLN A 316 30.91 14.72 3.76
C GLN A 316 31.08 15.76 4.87
N ARG A 317 30.97 17.05 4.58
CA ARG A 317 31.13 18.15 5.55
C ARG A 317 30.07 18.17 6.67
N LEU A 318 28.97 17.45 6.50
CA LEU A 318 27.88 17.35 7.48
C LEU A 318 27.96 16.07 8.30
N HIS A 319 28.86 15.15 7.92
CA HIS A 319 28.98 13.83 8.51
C HIS A 319 29.82 13.86 9.80
N ASP A 320 29.37 13.08 10.80
CA ASP A 320 30.13 12.80 12.02
C ASP A 320 31.26 11.81 11.71
N THR A 321 32.50 12.27 11.80
CA THR A 321 33.69 11.45 11.54
C THR A 321 34.22 10.73 12.78
N GLY A 322 33.60 10.92 13.95
CA GLY A 322 33.98 10.26 15.19
C GLY A 322 33.68 8.76 15.17
N ARG A 323 34.33 8.02 16.06
CA ARG A 323 34.04 6.59 16.27
C ARG A 323 32.62 6.43 16.79
N LYS A 324 31.87 5.45 16.26
CA LYS A 324 30.50 5.12 16.63
C LYS A 324 30.38 3.64 16.97
N VAL A 325 29.42 3.26 17.78
CA VAL A 325 29.16 1.86 18.17
C VAL A 325 27.68 1.57 18.05
N LEU A 326 27.26 0.77 17.08
CA LEU A 326 25.89 0.32 16.90
C LEU A 326 25.77 -1.16 17.25
N MET A 327 24.99 -1.48 18.29
CA MET A 327 24.75 -2.86 18.75
C MET A 327 26.05 -3.68 18.83
N GLY A 328 27.06 -3.11 19.47
CA GLY A 328 28.37 -3.73 19.67
C GLY A 328 29.33 -3.72 18.47
N GLN A 329 28.92 -3.20 17.33
CA GLN A 329 29.79 -3.04 16.15
C GLN A 329 30.34 -1.63 16.05
N TYR A 330 31.64 -1.52 15.79
CA TYR A 330 32.31 -0.24 15.57
C TYR A 330 32.14 0.28 14.13
N TYR A 331 32.00 1.61 14.01
CA TYR A 331 31.97 2.34 12.73
C TYR A 331 32.88 3.58 12.81
N PRO A 332 33.70 3.87 11.78
CA PRO A 332 33.95 2.96 10.65
C PRO A 332 34.54 1.63 11.12
N ASP A 333 34.33 0.56 10.37
CA ASP A 333 34.82 -0.79 10.69
C ASP A 333 36.34 -1.00 10.42
N GLY A 334 37.04 0.10 10.16
CA GLY A 334 38.48 0.09 9.84
C GLY A 334 38.80 -0.11 8.36
N SER A 335 37.84 -0.47 7.56
CA SER A 335 38.08 -0.86 6.17
C SER A 335 38.03 0.27 5.16
N LEU A 336 37.37 1.41 5.42
CA LEU A 336 37.29 2.53 4.45
C LEU A 336 36.72 3.87 5.00
N ASN A 337 37.34 4.95 4.62
CA ASN A 337 37.14 6.34 5.02
C ASN A 337 35.92 7.06 4.37
N SER A 338 34.79 6.41 4.09
CA SER A 338 33.66 7.17 3.57
C SER A 338 32.44 6.98 4.43
N GLY A 339 31.95 8.07 5.03
CA GLY A 339 30.75 8.04 5.87
C GLY A 339 29.48 7.57 5.14
N GLU A 340 29.42 7.66 3.82
CA GLU A 340 28.34 7.05 3.03
C GLU A 340 28.32 5.53 3.22
N ARG A 341 29.50 4.88 3.15
CA ARG A 341 29.62 3.44 3.33
C ARG A 341 29.32 2.98 4.75
N GLU A 342 29.60 3.80 5.76
CA GLU A 342 29.18 3.52 7.13
C GLU A 342 27.65 3.34 7.22
N GLY A 343 26.90 4.28 6.63
CA GLY A 343 25.45 4.22 6.57
C GLY A 343 24.96 2.98 5.82
N GLU A 344 25.55 2.65 4.67
CA GLU A 344 25.21 1.44 3.91
C GLU A 344 25.43 0.17 4.74
N GLN A 345 26.60 0.04 5.38
CA GLN A 345 26.94 -1.13 6.19
C GLN A 345 25.98 -1.26 7.38
N ALA A 346 25.67 -0.15 8.05
CA ALA A 346 24.73 -0.14 9.18
C ALA A 346 23.34 -0.59 8.74
N ILE A 347 22.80 -0.05 7.63
CA ILE A 347 21.50 -0.42 7.08
C ILE A 347 21.47 -1.91 6.69
N ARG A 348 22.48 -2.40 5.95
CA ARG A 348 22.57 -3.82 5.57
C ARG A 348 22.66 -4.74 6.77
N ARG A 349 23.43 -4.35 7.82
CA ARG A 349 23.52 -5.12 9.06
C ARG A 349 22.19 -5.19 9.79
N LEU A 350 21.46 -4.07 9.91
CA LEU A 350 20.12 -4.03 10.48
C LEU A 350 19.14 -4.89 9.67
N ALA A 351 19.22 -4.85 8.34
CA ALA A 351 18.39 -5.67 7.46
C ALA A 351 18.60 -7.18 7.64
N ARG A 352 19.84 -7.61 7.88
CA ARG A 352 20.20 -9.03 8.07
C ARG A 352 20.04 -9.52 9.50
N HIS A 353 19.69 -8.63 10.45
CA HIS A 353 19.62 -8.99 11.86
C HIS A 353 18.52 -10.03 12.14
N PRO A 354 18.72 -11.03 13.05
CA PRO A 354 17.72 -12.05 13.36
C PRO A 354 16.35 -11.49 13.79
N LYS A 355 16.34 -10.37 14.53
CA LYS A 355 15.07 -9.70 14.91
C LYS A 355 14.33 -9.13 13.70
N THR A 356 15.06 -8.61 12.71
CA THR A 356 14.49 -8.16 11.43
C THR A 356 13.90 -9.33 10.65
N ALA A 357 14.62 -10.46 10.58
CA ALA A 357 14.10 -11.67 9.97
C ALA A 357 12.77 -12.11 10.59
N ALA A 358 12.71 -12.16 11.94
CA ALA A 358 11.49 -12.51 12.66
C ALA A 358 10.35 -11.51 12.40
N ARG A 359 10.63 -10.20 12.42
CA ARG A 359 9.65 -9.15 12.18
C ARG A 359 9.08 -9.18 10.76
N ILE A 360 9.94 -9.25 9.74
CA ILE A 360 9.51 -9.30 8.34
C ILE A 360 8.71 -10.57 8.08
N SER A 361 9.14 -11.72 8.61
CA SER A 361 8.43 -12.99 8.50
C SER A 361 7.04 -12.94 9.15
N LEU A 362 6.94 -12.33 10.35
CA LEU A 362 5.66 -12.11 11.01
C LEU A 362 4.73 -11.24 10.15
N ARG A 363 5.21 -10.12 9.64
CA ARG A 363 4.39 -9.20 8.83
C ARG A 363 3.93 -9.85 7.51
N LEU A 364 4.80 -10.63 6.84
CA LEU A 364 4.43 -11.41 5.65
C LEU A 364 3.36 -12.45 5.98
N ALA A 365 3.52 -13.18 7.09
CA ALA A 365 2.53 -14.17 7.52
C ALA A 365 1.19 -13.50 7.91
N GLN A 366 1.20 -12.32 8.53
CA GLN A 366 0.00 -11.52 8.81
C GLN A 366 -0.69 -11.04 7.53
N PHE A 367 0.06 -10.68 6.52
CA PHE A 367 -0.49 -10.18 5.26
C PHE A 367 -1.09 -11.28 4.37
N PHE A 368 -0.49 -12.49 4.39
CA PHE A 368 -0.85 -13.58 3.48
C PHE A 368 -1.57 -14.77 4.15
N VAL A 369 -1.46 -14.96 5.46
CA VAL A 369 -1.98 -16.17 6.12
C VAL A 369 -3.10 -15.88 7.11
N SER A 370 -2.83 -15.18 8.19
CA SER A 370 -3.84 -14.84 9.22
C SER A 370 -3.39 -13.67 10.09
N ASP A 371 -4.33 -13.00 10.77
CA ASP A 371 -4.03 -11.90 11.70
C ASP A 371 -3.08 -12.35 12.84
N SER A 372 -3.18 -13.62 13.24
CA SER A 372 -2.37 -14.25 14.28
C SER A 372 -1.73 -15.55 13.78
N PRO A 373 -0.66 -15.44 12.95
CA PRO A 373 -0.02 -16.62 12.38
C PRO A 373 0.65 -17.47 13.45
N ALA A 374 0.68 -18.78 13.23
CA ALA A 374 1.32 -19.73 14.15
C ALA A 374 2.80 -19.38 14.38
N PRO A 375 3.28 -19.35 15.63
CA PRO A 375 4.70 -19.05 15.93
C PRO A 375 5.69 -19.97 15.21
N ALA A 376 5.32 -21.24 14.98
CA ALA A 376 6.14 -22.20 14.24
C ALA A 376 6.36 -21.76 12.78
N LEU A 377 5.30 -21.29 12.09
CA LEU A 377 5.42 -20.74 10.74
C LEU A 377 6.33 -19.51 10.72
N VAL A 378 6.13 -18.57 11.63
CA VAL A 378 6.94 -17.35 11.72
C VAL A 378 8.42 -17.70 11.93
N SER A 379 8.71 -18.66 12.81
CA SER A 379 10.07 -19.11 13.08
C SER A 379 10.72 -19.79 11.87
N ALA A 380 9.99 -20.62 11.15
CA ALA A 380 10.47 -21.27 9.92
C ALA A 380 10.77 -20.25 8.82
N LEU A 381 9.87 -19.26 8.62
CA LEU A 381 10.08 -18.17 7.68
C LEU A 381 11.29 -17.30 8.07
N ALA A 382 11.46 -16.99 9.36
CA ALA A 382 12.61 -16.23 9.85
C ALA A 382 13.93 -16.95 9.62
N GLN A 383 13.97 -18.26 9.82
CA GLN A 383 15.14 -19.09 9.49
C GLN A 383 15.41 -19.10 7.99
N THR A 384 14.38 -19.21 7.17
CA THR A 384 14.47 -19.12 5.70
C THR A 384 15.01 -17.76 5.26
N PHE A 385 14.53 -16.67 5.87
CA PHE A 385 15.01 -15.32 5.63
C PHE A 385 16.52 -15.21 5.94
N GLN A 386 16.96 -15.70 7.08
CA GLN A 386 18.38 -15.67 7.46
C GLN A 386 19.24 -16.49 6.50
N ASN A 387 18.86 -17.73 6.20
CA ASN A 387 19.59 -18.63 5.31
C ASN A 387 19.72 -18.09 3.88
N SER A 388 18.67 -17.39 3.39
CA SER A 388 18.66 -16.76 2.06
C SER A 388 19.25 -15.35 2.04
N GLN A 389 19.75 -14.85 3.19
CA GLN A 389 20.22 -13.47 3.33
C GLN A 389 19.15 -12.44 2.93
N GLY A 390 17.89 -12.68 3.33
CA GLY A 390 16.77 -11.77 3.09
C GLY A 390 16.22 -11.80 1.66
N ASP A 391 16.41 -12.87 0.89
CA ASP A 391 15.76 -13.03 -0.42
C ASP A 391 14.27 -13.28 -0.24
N ILE A 392 13.46 -12.29 -0.62
CA ILE A 392 12.01 -12.29 -0.42
C ILE A 392 11.32 -13.38 -1.23
N ARG A 393 11.84 -13.75 -2.42
CA ARG A 393 11.27 -14.85 -3.23
C ARG A 393 11.33 -16.18 -2.50
N VAL A 394 12.48 -16.44 -1.84
CA VAL A 394 12.71 -17.68 -1.08
C VAL A 394 11.77 -17.74 0.12
N VAL A 395 11.61 -16.62 0.83
CA VAL A 395 10.69 -16.52 1.98
C VAL A 395 9.23 -16.68 1.54
N LEU A 396 8.82 -16.01 0.45
CA LEU A 396 7.47 -16.15 -0.10
C LEU A 396 7.19 -17.55 -0.58
N ARG A 397 8.15 -18.23 -1.22
CA ARG A 397 7.99 -19.63 -1.63
C ARG A 397 7.69 -20.50 -0.43
N ALA A 398 8.49 -20.41 0.63
CA ALA A 398 8.27 -21.16 1.87
C ALA A 398 6.90 -20.84 2.49
N LEU A 399 6.45 -19.58 2.44
CA LEU A 399 5.15 -19.18 2.94
C LEU A 399 4.00 -19.76 2.11
N LEU A 400 4.05 -19.61 0.77
CA LEU A 400 2.98 -20.05 -0.13
C LEU A 400 2.89 -21.60 -0.26
N GLU A 401 3.98 -22.32 0.03
CA GLU A 401 4.01 -23.78 0.10
C GLU A 401 3.59 -24.31 1.49
N SER A 402 3.50 -23.46 2.52
CA SER A 402 3.16 -23.89 3.88
C SER A 402 1.73 -24.42 3.99
N ASN A 403 1.50 -25.38 4.88
CA ASN A 403 0.17 -25.88 5.19
C ASN A 403 -0.75 -24.78 5.74
N GLU A 404 -0.20 -23.86 6.50
CA GLU A 404 -0.93 -22.75 7.12
C GLU A 404 -1.51 -21.79 6.08
N PHE A 405 -0.81 -21.55 4.96
CA PHE A 405 -1.34 -20.74 3.88
C PHE A 405 -2.61 -21.35 3.28
N TRP A 406 -2.67 -22.67 3.18
CA TRP A 406 -3.80 -23.42 2.58
C TRP A 406 -4.85 -23.86 3.59
N HIS A 407 -4.61 -23.66 4.89
CA HIS A 407 -5.52 -24.13 5.93
C HIS A 407 -6.83 -23.31 5.94
N PRO A 408 -8.02 -23.94 5.86
CA PRO A 408 -9.30 -23.23 5.70
C PRO A 408 -9.66 -22.31 6.88
N GLU A 409 -9.19 -22.60 8.09
CA GLU A 409 -9.44 -21.77 9.26
C GLU A 409 -8.61 -20.47 9.27
N ASN A 410 -7.52 -20.40 8.52
CA ASN A 410 -6.73 -19.20 8.37
C ASN A 410 -7.44 -18.21 7.44
N LYS A 411 -8.37 -17.42 7.99
CA LYS A 411 -9.15 -16.41 7.28
C LYS A 411 -8.48 -15.05 7.42
N LEU A 412 -8.57 -14.25 6.36
CA LEU A 412 -8.17 -12.86 6.36
C LEU A 412 -9.36 -12.00 5.93
N PHE A 413 -9.80 -11.12 6.81
CA PHE A 413 -10.77 -10.11 6.45
C PHE A 413 -10.11 -9.06 5.54
N LYS A 414 -10.74 -8.72 4.44
CA LYS A 414 -10.20 -7.73 3.51
C LYS A 414 -10.13 -6.35 4.16
N THR A 415 -8.95 -5.74 4.17
CA THR A 415 -8.83 -4.31 4.50
C THR A 415 -9.65 -3.47 3.52
N PRO A 416 -9.92 -2.17 3.77
CA PRO A 416 -10.57 -1.33 2.77
C PRO A 416 -9.86 -1.34 1.42
N MET A 417 -8.52 -1.32 1.38
CA MET A 417 -7.74 -1.41 0.14
C MET A 417 -7.91 -2.77 -0.54
N ASP A 418 -7.84 -3.88 0.20
CA ASP A 418 -8.09 -5.22 -0.34
C ASP A 418 -9.49 -5.33 -0.95
N PHE A 419 -10.50 -4.82 -0.25
CA PHE A 419 -11.89 -4.85 -0.71
C PHE A 419 -12.09 -3.99 -1.96
N ALA A 420 -11.56 -2.77 -1.95
CA ALA A 420 -11.62 -1.84 -3.06
C ALA A 420 -10.98 -2.41 -4.33
N CYS A 421 -9.74 -2.90 -4.21
CA CYS A 421 -9.02 -3.54 -5.31
C CYS A 421 -9.73 -4.82 -5.79
N SER A 422 -10.28 -5.61 -4.86
CA SER A 422 -11.03 -6.83 -5.18
C SER A 422 -12.30 -6.53 -5.98
N ALA A 423 -13.07 -5.51 -5.55
CA ALA A 423 -14.25 -5.07 -6.27
C ALA A 423 -13.89 -4.48 -7.65
N LEU A 424 -12.88 -3.61 -7.67
CA LEU A 424 -12.44 -2.94 -8.90
C LEU A 424 -11.93 -3.95 -9.94
N THR A 425 -11.08 -4.89 -9.55
CA THR A 425 -10.57 -5.97 -10.44
C THR A 425 -11.71 -6.84 -11.00
N THR A 426 -12.70 -7.17 -10.15
CA THR A 426 -13.84 -8.00 -10.54
C THR A 426 -14.72 -7.31 -11.60
N VAL A 427 -14.99 -6.01 -11.44
CA VAL A 427 -15.84 -5.26 -12.38
C VAL A 427 -15.08 -4.83 -13.65
N SER A 428 -13.79 -4.53 -13.56
CA SER A 428 -12.96 -4.13 -14.70
C SER A 428 -12.73 -5.27 -15.69
N SER A 429 -12.81 -6.52 -15.23
CA SER A 429 -12.63 -7.70 -16.06
C SER A 429 -13.83 -8.04 -16.95
N THR A 430 -15.00 -7.46 -16.71
CA THR A 430 -16.25 -7.80 -17.39
C THR A 430 -16.58 -6.92 -18.59
N ASP A 431 -16.02 -5.72 -18.63
CA ASP A 431 -16.35 -4.74 -19.65
C ASP A 431 -15.11 -4.27 -20.41
N LYS A 432 -15.21 -4.18 -21.73
CA LYS A 432 -14.33 -3.33 -22.55
C LYS A 432 -14.78 -1.88 -22.35
N LEU A 433 -14.36 -1.27 -21.24
CA LEU A 433 -14.85 0.04 -20.86
C LEU A 433 -14.14 1.16 -21.60
N ALA A 434 -14.93 2.18 -21.99
CA ALA A 434 -14.39 3.45 -22.44
C ALA A 434 -13.69 4.17 -21.25
N ASP A 435 -12.60 4.90 -21.52
CA ASP A 435 -11.75 5.62 -20.55
C ASP A 435 -12.53 6.41 -19.48
N SER A 436 -13.71 6.95 -19.83
CA SER A 436 -14.56 7.72 -18.89
C SER A 436 -15.18 6.89 -17.77
N THR A 437 -15.47 5.60 -18.01
CA THR A 437 -16.07 4.71 -16.99
C THR A 437 -15.01 4.23 -16.02
N ASP A 438 -13.83 3.91 -16.50
CA ASP A 438 -12.70 3.53 -15.65
C ASP A 438 -12.29 4.68 -14.74
N ARG A 439 -12.22 5.91 -15.25
CA ARG A 439 -11.98 7.11 -14.44
C ARG A 439 -13.03 7.28 -13.33
N ARG A 440 -14.32 7.10 -13.63
CA ARG A 440 -15.37 7.16 -12.62
C ARG A 440 -15.21 6.12 -11.54
N ARG A 441 -14.83 4.88 -11.90
CA ARG A 441 -14.58 3.79 -10.95
C ARG A 441 -13.40 4.11 -10.04
N LEU A 442 -12.31 4.67 -10.58
CA LEU A 442 -11.16 5.12 -9.78
C LEU A 442 -11.56 6.18 -8.77
N ILE A 443 -12.33 7.20 -9.17
CA ILE A 443 -12.81 8.25 -8.27
C ILE A 443 -13.73 7.68 -7.17
N LEU A 444 -14.66 6.78 -7.53
CA LEU A 444 -15.51 6.10 -6.54
C LEU A 444 -14.69 5.30 -5.53
N THR A 445 -13.65 4.63 -6.01
CA THR A 445 -12.76 3.81 -5.18
C THR A 445 -11.94 4.67 -4.23
N GLU A 446 -11.38 5.79 -4.69
CA GLU A 446 -10.64 6.73 -3.84
C GLU A 446 -11.52 7.35 -2.75
N ASN A 447 -12.75 7.76 -3.12
CA ASN A 447 -13.71 8.28 -2.15
C ASN A 447 -14.07 7.22 -1.10
N TYR A 448 -14.32 5.97 -1.54
CA TYR A 448 -14.58 4.87 -0.62
C TYR A 448 -13.40 4.63 0.34
N LEU A 449 -12.16 4.58 -0.16
CA LEU A 449 -10.97 4.40 0.68
C LEU A 449 -10.83 5.50 1.72
N SER A 450 -11.10 6.75 1.33
CA SER A 450 -11.07 7.90 2.22
C SER A 450 -12.14 7.78 3.33
N GLU A 451 -13.37 7.44 2.96
CA GLU A 451 -14.49 7.27 3.90
C GLU A 451 -14.32 6.04 4.79
N ALA A 452 -13.66 4.99 4.29
CA ALA A 452 -13.38 3.77 5.02
C ALA A 452 -12.16 3.88 5.95
N GLY A 453 -11.49 5.04 6.01
CA GLY A 453 -10.38 5.30 6.92
C GLY A 453 -9.01 4.78 6.41
N GLN A 454 -8.92 4.42 5.12
CA GLN A 454 -7.65 4.01 4.49
C GLN A 454 -7.36 4.84 3.21
N PRO A 455 -7.33 6.20 3.31
CA PRO A 455 -6.98 7.02 2.17
C PRO A 455 -5.57 6.73 1.66
N LEU A 456 -5.39 6.76 0.35
CA LEU A 456 -4.10 6.51 -0.26
C LEU A 456 -3.11 7.63 0.05
N HIS A 457 -1.89 7.26 0.45
CA HIS A 457 -0.77 8.16 0.77
C HIS A 457 -1.01 9.14 1.94
N ASP A 458 -2.05 8.92 2.75
CA ASP A 458 -2.45 9.86 3.80
C ASP A 458 -2.35 9.27 5.22
N TRP A 459 -1.64 8.16 5.40
CA TRP A 459 -1.29 7.65 6.72
C TRP A 459 -0.10 8.42 7.31
N GLN A 460 -0.31 9.03 8.48
CA GLN A 460 0.60 10.02 9.03
C GLN A 460 1.85 9.42 9.67
N THR A 461 1.73 8.24 10.25
CA THR A 461 2.80 7.59 11.02
C THR A 461 3.57 6.56 10.19
N PRO A 462 4.86 6.32 10.49
CA PRO A 462 5.71 5.42 9.69
C PRO A 462 5.35 3.94 9.76
N ASP A 463 4.49 3.53 10.71
CA ASP A 463 4.10 2.14 10.95
C ASP A 463 3.18 1.54 9.87
N GLY A 464 2.54 2.40 9.05
CA GLY A 464 1.58 2.01 8.03
C GLY A 464 0.24 1.50 8.58
N TYR A 465 -0.70 1.20 7.70
CA TYR A 465 -2.01 0.66 8.08
C TYR A 465 -1.92 -0.74 8.65
N LYS A 466 -2.78 -1.05 9.61
CA LYS A 466 -2.91 -2.39 10.17
C LYS A 466 -3.62 -3.34 9.20
N PHE A 467 -3.32 -4.64 9.28
CA PHE A 467 -3.92 -5.66 8.43
C PHE A 467 -5.05 -6.43 9.11
N ASP A 468 -5.16 -6.33 10.45
CA ASP A 468 -6.05 -7.17 11.26
C ASP A 468 -7.54 -6.83 11.10
N ALA A 469 -8.37 -7.85 11.23
CA ALA A 469 -9.82 -7.73 11.13
C ALA A 469 -10.41 -6.82 12.22
N ALA A 470 -9.83 -6.79 13.42
CA ALA A 470 -10.33 -6.00 14.53
C ALA A 470 -10.32 -4.49 14.22
N THR A 471 -9.35 -4.03 13.43
CA THR A 471 -9.28 -2.63 12.97
C THR A 471 -10.39 -2.30 11.96
N TRP A 472 -10.78 -3.23 11.08
CA TRP A 472 -11.60 -2.94 9.91
C TRP A 472 -13.02 -3.50 9.94
N LEU A 473 -13.29 -4.46 10.83
CA LEU A 473 -14.60 -5.09 10.97
C LEU A 473 -15.47 -4.33 11.98
N VAL A 474 -15.97 -3.16 11.56
CA VAL A 474 -16.91 -2.36 12.34
C VAL A 474 -18.23 -2.18 11.56
N PRO A 475 -19.39 -2.02 12.22
CA PRO A 475 -20.71 -1.99 11.56
C PRO A 475 -20.82 -0.94 10.44
N GLU A 476 -20.28 0.25 10.67
CA GLU A 476 -20.27 1.35 9.69
C GLU A 476 -19.46 1.01 8.44
N ALA A 477 -18.37 0.25 8.60
CA ALA A 477 -17.55 -0.20 7.47
C ALA A 477 -18.32 -1.14 6.56
N LEU A 478 -19.15 -2.04 7.11
CA LEU A 478 -19.97 -2.96 6.31
C LEU A 478 -21.01 -2.21 5.48
N THR A 479 -21.63 -1.18 6.03
CA THR A 479 -22.56 -0.31 5.31
C THR A 479 -21.87 0.40 4.16
N ARG A 480 -20.69 1.00 4.40
CA ARG A 480 -19.90 1.67 3.36
C ARG A 480 -19.45 0.72 2.25
N ARG A 481 -19.08 -0.52 2.61
CA ARG A 481 -18.75 -1.57 1.63
C ARG A 481 -19.93 -1.92 0.74
N ALA A 482 -21.13 -2.03 1.31
CA ALA A 482 -22.36 -2.29 0.56
C ALA A 482 -22.70 -1.13 -0.40
N ASP A 483 -22.60 0.11 0.08
CA ASP A 483 -22.83 1.30 -0.74
C ASP A 483 -21.83 1.39 -1.91
N PHE A 484 -20.55 1.14 -1.63
CA PHE A 484 -19.51 1.11 -2.65
C PHE A 484 -19.72 -0.03 -3.66
N ALA A 485 -20.04 -1.26 -3.20
CA ALA A 485 -20.32 -2.39 -4.06
C ALA A 485 -21.47 -2.12 -5.03
N LEU A 486 -22.57 -1.53 -4.55
CA LEU A 486 -23.71 -1.14 -5.38
C LEU A 486 -23.35 0.01 -6.34
N ALA A 487 -22.51 0.96 -5.92
CA ALA A 487 -22.12 2.08 -6.76
C ALA A 487 -21.18 1.67 -7.90
N ILE A 488 -20.19 0.81 -7.62
CA ILE A 488 -19.16 0.39 -8.59
C ILE A 488 -19.74 -0.59 -9.63
N THR A 489 -20.78 -1.35 -9.26
CA THR A 489 -21.44 -2.33 -10.14
C THR A 489 -22.63 -1.76 -10.93
N ARG A 490 -22.90 -0.47 -10.85
CA ARG A 490 -24.13 0.12 -11.42
C ARG A 490 -24.35 -0.15 -12.92
N GLN A 491 -23.29 -0.40 -13.67
CA GLN A 491 -23.32 -0.68 -15.11
C GLN A 491 -22.84 -2.12 -15.44
N VAL A 492 -22.72 -2.98 -14.44
CA VAL A 492 -22.31 -4.36 -14.60
C VAL A 492 -23.55 -5.24 -14.68
N SER A 493 -23.69 -6.01 -15.75
CA SER A 493 -24.87 -6.84 -16.00
C SER A 493 -24.92 -8.05 -15.07
N ASP A 494 -23.79 -8.75 -14.94
CA ASP A 494 -23.65 -9.95 -14.10
C ASP A 494 -22.18 -10.16 -13.68
N LEU A 495 -22.00 -11.06 -12.71
CA LEU A 495 -20.72 -11.55 -12.25
C LEU A 495 -20.80 -13.09 -12.11
N ASP A 496 -21.31 -13.77 -13.14
CA ASP A 496 -21.61 -15.20 -13.09
C ASP A 496 -20.38 -16.06 -12.78
N PHE A 497 -19.20 -15.63 -13.16
CA PHE A 497 -17.94 -16.30 -12.82
C PHE A 497 -17.64 -16.34 -11.31
N LEU A 498 -18.32 -15.51 -10.50
CA LEU A 498 -18.24 -15.57 -9.04
C LEU A 498 -19.13 -16.65 -8.44
N GLN A 499 -20.18 -17.06 -9.13
CA GLN A 499 -21.20 -17.97 -8.60
C GLN A 499 -20.61 -19.26 -7.96
N PRO A 500 -19.57 -19.92 -8.54
CA PRO A 500 -18.97 -21.10 -7.93
C PRO A 500 -18.34 -20.87 -6.56
N TYR A 501 -17.95 -19.63 -6.29
CA TYR A 501 -17.22 -19.22 -5.07
C TYR A 501 -18.14 -18.65 -3.99
N LEU A 502 -19.43 -18.44 -4.29
CA LEU A 502 -20.43 -17.99 -3.33
C LEU A 502 -21.11 -19.18 -2.64
N SER A 503 -21.42 -19.04 -1.37
CA SER A 503 -22.20 -20.04 -0.62
C SER A 503 -23.60 -20.21 -1.19
N ALA A 504 -24.22 -21.37 -0.96
CA ALA A 504 -25.60 -21.64 -1.38
C ALA A 504 -26.58 -20.61 -0.81
N THR A 505 -26.37 -20.19 0.45
CA THR A 505 -27.19 -19.18 1.12
C THR A 505 -27.07 -17.81 0.41
N THR A 506 -25.85 -17.38 0.09
CA THR A 506 -25.60 -16.13 -0.64
C THR A 506 -26.25 -16.16 -2.03
N ARG A 507 -26.05 -17.26 -2.79
CA ARG A 507 -26.67 -17.42 -4.11
C ARG A 507 -28.20 -17.35 -4.06
N ALA A 508 -28.81 -18.06 -3.12
CA ALA A 508 -30.27 -18.05 -2.95
C ALA A 508 -30.80 -16.67 -2.59
N ALA A 509 -30.11 -15.94 -1.70
CA ALA A 509 -30.49 -14.57 -1.33
C ALA A 509 -30.38 -13.60 -2.51
N ILE A 510 -29.29 -13.67 -3.29
CA ILE A 510 -29.09 -12.81 -4.46
C ILE A 510 -30.11 -13.11 -5.57
N ALA A 511 -30.47 -14.38 -5.79
CA ALA A 511 -31.39 -14.79 -6.82
C ALA A 511 -32.80 -14.21 -6.63
N GLN A 512 -33.22 -13.90 -5.40
CA GLN A 512 -34.50 -13.28 -5.07
C GLN A 512 -34.55 -11.78 -5.37
N GLU A 513 -33.39 -11.16 -5.58
CA GLU A 513 -33.29 -9.73 -5.78
C GLU A 513 -33.37 -9.34 -7.26
N LYS A 514 -33.65 -8.03 -7.51
CA LYS A 514 -33.71 -7.48 -8.86
C LYS A 514 -32.39 -7.70 -9.59
N PRO A 515 -32.39 -8.08 -10.87
CA PRO A 515 -31.15 -8.34 -11.63
C PRO A 515 -30.12 -7.20 -11.53
N ALA A 516 -30.54 -5.96 -11.60
CA ALA A 516 -29.67 -4.77 -11.50
C ALA A 516 -28.92 -4.62 -10.15
N LEU A 517 -29.32 -5.37 -9.11
CA LEU A 517 -28.68 -5.32 -7.80
C LEU A 517 -27.77 -6.52 -7.55
N ARG A 518 -27.91 -7.59 -8.32
CA ARG A 518 -27.25 -8.89 -8.03
C ARG A 518 -25.74 -8.80 -8.00
N ALA A 519 -25.15 -8.09 -8.95
CA ALA A 519 -23.69 -7.89 -9.00
C ALA A 519 -23.18 -7.16 -7.75
N GLY A 520 -23.84 -6.08 -7.35
CA GLY A 520 -23.49 -5.33 -6.13
C GLY A 520 -23.66 -6.15 -4.85
N LEU A 521 -24.73 -6.95 -4.77
CA LEU A 521 -24.99 -7.83 -3.63
C LEU A 521 -23.97 -8.97 -3.53
N ALA A 522 -23.47 -9.48 -4.67
CA ALA A 522 -22.39 -10.46 -4.68
C ALA A 522 -21.10 -9.89 -4.06
N LEU A 523 -20.72 -8.66 -4.43
CA LEU A 523 -19.57 -7.98 -3.83
C LEU A 523 -19.81 -7.57 -2.36
N ALA A 524 -21.04 -7.25 -1.98
CA ALA A 524 -21.40 -6.91 -0.60
C ALA A 524 -21.54 -8.16 0.30
N SER A 525 -21.59 -9.37 -0.27
CA SER A 525 -21.85 -10.61 0.47
C SER A 525 -20.74 -10.94 1.46
N PRO A 526 -21.06 -11.71 2.53
CA PRO A 526 -20.05 -12.21 3.48
C PRO A 526 -18.94 -13.00 2.81
N ASP A 527 -19.25 -13.77 1.76
CA ASP A 527 -18.29 -14.59 1.03
C ASP A 527 -17.20 -13.73 0.38
N PHE A 528 -17.54 -12.54 -0.07
CA PHE A 528 -16.61 -11.61 -0.73
C PHE A 528 -15.77 -10.77 0.27
N GLN A 529 -16.14 -10.74 1.56
CA GLN A 529 -15.40 -9.96 2.56
C GLN A 529 -14.07 -10.59 2.99
N TYR A 530 -13.87 -11.87 2.71
CA TYR A 530 -12.68 -12.63 3.12
C TYR A 530 -11.82 -13.04 1.92
N LYS A 531 -10.52 -13.24 2.20
CA LYS A 531 -9.50 -13.73 1.26
C LYS A 531 -8.72 -14.91 1.84
#